data_7ffa3f6b01784a2dae0b9de152ff7510
#
_entry.id   7ffa3f6b01784a2dae0b9de152ff7510
#
_cell.length_a   1.000
_cell.length_b   1.000
_cell.length_c   1.000
_cell.angle_alpha   90.00
_cell.angle_beta   90.00
_cell.angle_gamma   90.00
#
_symmetry.space_group_name_H-M   'P 1'
#
loop_
_entity.id
_entity.type
_entity.pdbx_description
1 polymer ?
#
loop_
_entity_poly.entity_id
_entity_poly.type
_entity_poly.pdbx_seq_one_letter_code
_entity_poly.pdbx_strand_id
1 'polypeptide(L)'
;MPVDIQRIEMDTLACWRIRRGDAELVVAEQGAQVLSYRGADGQPVIWLSEQAAFVSGQPVRGGVPVCWPWFGDLTRNPQAVQAGYQGSEPPAHGLVRGVDWTLLDSRSDAEGATLTFTSPGNLPGWPHEVQAELTIRLDQTLQLSLTSRNQGQETVTLSQALHSYFAISDIHQVTVEGLDGLPYIETLDGWQRREQQGDLRFVGETDRIYLDVPSRLALRDPEANRRITLQVEGSRSAVLWNPWIEKSRRLSQFADNAWQHMLCIETANVMDDVIRLAPGASHTLSVAIGIEPNAG
;
A
#
# COMPACT_ATOMS: atom_id res chain seq x y z
N MET A 1 11.13 -25.12 -2.28
CA MET A 1 10.46 -25.45 -1.00
C MET A 1 8.98 -25.68 -1.34
N PRO A 2 8.24 -26.51 -0.55
CA PRO A 2 6.82 -26.66 -0.81
C PRO A 2 6.12 -25.29 -0.64
N VAL A 3 5.20 -25.00 -1.54
CA VAL A 3 4.34 -23.81 -1.51
C VAL A 3 2.93 -24.30 -1.26
N ASP A 4 2.28 -23.74 -0.24
CA ASP A 4 0.91 -24.09 0.14
C ASP A 4 0.02 -22.84 0.03
N ILE A 5 -1.15 -23.00 -0.54
CA ILE A 5 -2.17 -21.95 -0.66
C ILE A 5 -3.44 -22.49 -0.01
N GLN A 6 -3.94 -21.82 1.02
CA GLN A 6 -5.14 -22.19 1.74
C GLN A 6 -6.11 -21.02 1.82
N ARG A 7 -7.40 -21.28 1.60
CA ARG A 7 -8.47 -20.38 1.99
C ARG A 7 -8.74 -20.52 3.48
N ILE A 8 -8.75 -19.42 4.20
CA ILE A 8 -8.99 -19.36 5.65
C ILE A 8 -10.05 -18.29 5.95
N GLU A 9 -10.53 -18.25 7.18
CA GLU A 9 -11.39 -17.18 7.68
C GLU A 9 -10.70 -16.45 8.83
N MET A 10 -10.84 -15.13 8.86
CA MET A 10 -10.44 -14.27 9.97
C MET A 10 -11.68 -13.47 10.39
N ASP A 11 -12.30 -13.86 11.50
CA ASP A 11 -13.62 -13.40 11.94
C ASP A 11 -14.66 -13.51 10.80
N THR A 12 -15.06 -12.38 10.21
CA THR A 12 -16.03 -12.34 9.10
C THR A 12 -15.40 -12.19 7.72
N LEU A 13 -14.06 -12.14 7.61
CA LEU A 13 -13.36 -11.96 6.35
C LEU A 13 -12.87 -13.29 5.79
N ALA A 14 -13.20 -13.55 4.53
CA ALA A 14 -12.56 -14.60 3.74
C ALA A 14 -11.14 -14.17 3.37
N CYS A 15 -10.16 -15.02 3.63
CA CYS A 15 -8.75 -14.74 3.41
C CYS A 15 -8.05 -15.90 2.72
N TRP A 16 -6.92 -15.60 2.12
CA TRP A 16 -5.99 -16.57 1.53
C TRP A 16 -4.66 -16.51 2.26
N ARG A 17 -4.18 -17.66 2.70
CA ARG A 17 -2.88 -17.83 3.32
C ARG A 17 -1.94 -18.56 2.38
N ILE A 18 -0.78 -17.97 2.11
CA ILE A 18 0.30 -18.58 1.36
C ILE A 18 1.44 -18.86 2.32
N ARG A 19 2.01 -20.08 2.26
CA ARG A 19 3.22 -20.47 2.95
C ARG A 19 4.28 -20.96 1.98
N ARG A 20 5.52 -20.49 2.18
CA ARG A 20 6.69 -20.91 1.44
C ARG A 20 7.88 -21.04 2.39
N GLY A 21 8.13 -22.28 2.86
CA GLY A 21 9.05 -22.49 3.99
C GLY A 21 8.52 -21.75 5.22
N ASP A 22 9.36 -20.91 5.84
CA ASP A 22 9.00 -20.11 7.02
C ASP A 22 8.31 -18.78 6.66
N ALA A 23 8.32 -18.39 5.37
CA ALA A 23 7.58 -17.21 4.92
C ALA A 23 6.08 -17.46 4.89
N GLU A 24 5.30 -16.49 5.40
CA GLU A 24 3.85 -16.54 5.41
C GLU A 24 3.25 -15.21 4.96
N LEU A 25 2.26 -15.29 4.08
CA LEU A 25 1.46 -14.17 3.58
C LEU A 25 -0.02 -14.44 3.82
N VAL A 26 -0.76 -13.44 4.32
CA VAL A 26 -2.21 -13.49 4.44
C VAL A 26 -2.83 -12.34 3.64
N VAL A 27 -3.82 -12.67 2.81
CA VAL A 27 -4.52 -11.72 1.94
C VAL A 27 -6.03 -11.86 2.16
N ALA A 28 -6.73 -10.77 2.45
CA ALA A 28 -8.19 -10.75 2.51
C ALA A 28 -8.80 -10.60 1.10
N GLU A 29 -9.95 -11.24 0.87
CA GLU A 29 -10.75 -10.98 -0.35
C GLU A 29 -11.30 -9.54 -0.32
N GLN A 30 -11.66 -9.03 0.87
CA GLN A 30 -12.04 -7.63 1.04
C GLN A 30 -10.84 -6.71 0.76
N GLY A 31 -11.02 -5.82 -0.22
CA GLY A 31 -9.98 -4.89 -0.66
C GLY A 31 -8.81 -5.55 -1.40
N ALA A 32 -8.83 -6.87 -1.63
CA ALA A 32 -7.66 -7.68 -2.02
C ALA A 32 -6.44 -7.35 -1.15
N GLN A 33 -6.69 -7.00 0.12
CA GLN A 33 -5.69 -6.42 1.00
C GLN A 33 -4.72 -7.47 1.53
N VAL A 34 -3.44 -7.30 1.30
CA VAL A 34 -2.42 -8.01 2.09
C VAL A 34 -2.59 -7.57 3.54
N LEU A 35 -2.89 -8.50 4.43
CA LEU A 35 -3.05 -8.25 5.86
C LEU A 35 -1.72 -8.35 6.60
N SER A 36 -0.94 -9.38 6.31
CA SER A 36 0.36 -9.60 6.94
C SER A 36 1.32 -10.32 6.00
N TYR A 37 2.61 -10.05 6.18
CA TYR A 37 3.70 -10.77 5.55
C TYR A 37 4.84 -10.96 6.55
N ARG A 38 5.29 -12.20 6.69
CA ARG A 38 6.52 -12.58 7.39
C ARG A 38 7.53 -13.09 6.39
N GLY A 39 8.78 -12.67 6.54
CA GLY A 39 9.88 -13.13 5.71
C GLY A 39 10.30 -14.58 5.98
N ALA A 40 11.27 -15.07 5.23
CA ALA A 40 11.82 -16.42 5.42
C ALA A 40 12.54 -16.61 6.77
N ASP A 41 12.87 -15.53 7.47
CA ASP A 41 13.39 -15.49 8.84
C ASP A 41 12.28 -15.54 9.91
N GLY A 42 11.01 -15.59 9.49
CA GLY A 42 9.83 -15.58 10.35
C GLY A 42 9.50 -14.20 10.95
N GLN A 43 10.30 -13.16 10.65
CA GLN A 43 10.07 -11.82 11.17
C GLN A 43 8.96 -11.09 10.39
N PRO A 44 8.12 -10.29 11.07
CA PRO A 44 7.10 -9.50 10.39
C PRO A 44 7.76 -8.41 9.52
N VAL A 45 7.30 -8.31 8.27
CA VAL A 45 7.69 -7.28 7.29
C VAL A 45 6.57 -6.28 7.08
N ILE A 46 5.37 -6.80 6.89
CA ILE A 46 4.14 -5.99 6.82
C ILE A 46 3.48 -5.99 8.19
N TRP A 47 3.23 -4.80 8.70
CA TRP A 47 2.62 -4.57 10.00
C TRP A 47 1.09 -4.64 9.92
N LEU A 48 0.50 -5.31 10.87
CA LEU A 48 -0.94 -5.36 11.10
C LEU A 48 -1.22 -4.91 12.53
N SER A 49 -2.22 -4.07 12.72
CA SER A 49 -2.59 -3.63 14.07
C SER A 49 -3.05 -4.78 14.94
N GLU A 50 -2.59 -4.84 16.18
CA GLU A 50 -3.07 -5.78 17.19
C GLU A 50 -4.57 -5.56 17.53
N GLN A 51 -5.08 -4.35 17.24
CA GLN A 51 -6.48 -3.98 17.41
C GLN A 51 -7.28 -4.02 16.11
N ALA A 52 -6.72 -4.61 15.05
CA ALA A 52 -7.41 -4.72 13.77
C ALA A 52 -8.71 -5.51 13.91
N ALA A 53 -9.81 -4.96 13.41
CA ALA A 53 -11.10 -5.62 13.35
C ALA A 53 -11.30 -6.24 11.97
N PHE A 54 -11.54 -7.55 11.91
CA PHE A 54 -11.79 -8.28 10.66
C PHE A 54 -13.28 -8.36 10.39
N VAL A 55 -13.91 -7.18 10.19
CA VAL A 55 -15.35 -7.04 10.00
C VAL A 55 -15.67 -6.64 8.57
N SER A 56 -16.54 -7.41 7.91
CA SER A 56 -16.99 -7.13 6.55
C SER A 56 -17.52 -5.70 6.40
N GLY A 57 -17.11 -5.03 5.34
CA GLY A 57 -17.45 -3.63 5.05
C GLY A 57 -16.60 -2.58 5.77
N GLN A 58 -15.75 -2.99 6.72
CA GLN A 58 -14.87 -2.07 7.45
C GLN A 58 -13.41 -2.24 7.00
N PRO A 59 -12.70 -1.14 6.65
CA PRO A 59 -11.28 -1.21 6.33
C PRO A 59 -10.46 -1.74 7.51
N VAL A 60 -9.58 -2.69 7.26
CA VAL A 60 -8.65 -3.24 8.26
C VAL A 60 -7.45 -2.31 8.43
N ARG A 61 -7.05 -2.06 9.68
CA ARG A 61 -5.90 -1.21 10.01
C ARG A 61 -4.58 -1.95 9.89
N GLY A 62 -3.70 -1.50 8.99
CA GLY A 62 -2.41 -2.12 8.71
C GLY A 62 -2.42 -2.88 7.38
N GLY A 63 -1.44 -3.73 7.16
CA GLY A 63 -1.32 -4.46 5.91
C GLY A 63 -0.88 -3.59 4.72
N VAL A 64 -1.42 -3.89 3.55
CA VAL A 64 -1.26 -3.09 2.33
C VAL A 64 -2.65 -2.80 1.75
N PRO A 65 -3.39 -1.80 2.28
CA PRO A 65 -4.64 -1.35 1.69
C PRO A 65 -4.43 -0.84 0.26
N VAL A 66 -5.35 -1.17 -0.63
CA VAL A 66 -5.40 -0.61 -1.99
C VAL A 66 -6.22 0.67 -1.95
N CYS A 67 -5.59 1.81 -2.21
CA CYS A 67 -6.27 3.10 -2.35
C CYS A 67 -6.59 3.32 -3.83
N TRP A 68 -7.90 3.28 -4.19
CA TRP A 68 -8.35 3.36 -5.57
C TRP A 68 -9.85 3.74 -5.64
N PRO A 69 -10.34 4.54 -6.58
CA PRO A 69 -9.63 5.21 -7.67
C PRO A 69 -9.08 6.60 -7.31
N TRP A 70 -8.99 6.92 -6.02
CA TRP A 70 -8.24 8.07 -5.52
C TRP A 70 -7.55 7.76 -4.20
N PHE A 71 -6.48 8.51 -3.94
CA PHE A 71 -5.72 8.47 -2.71
C PHE A 71 -6.15 9.58 -1.74
N GLY A 72 -6.21 9.28 -0.46
CA GLY A 72 -6.47 10.26 0.61
C GLY A 72 -7.86 10.90 0.51
N ASP A 73 -7.93 12.16 0.91
CA ASP A 73 -9.11 13.01 0.75
C ASP A 73 -9.25 13.41 -0.73
N LEU A 74 -10.40 13.11 -1.35
CA LEU A 74 -10.66 13.42 -2.76
C LEU A 74 -10.50 14.92 -3.06
N THR A 75 -10.88 15.78 -2.13
CA THR A 75 -10.79 17.26 -2.31
C THR A 75 -9.35 17.77 -2.39
N ARG A 76 -8.36 16.95 -2.00
CA ARG A 76 -6.92 17.25 -2.08
C ARG A 76 -6.28 16.73 -3.36
N ASN A 77 -7.02 15.96 -4.14
CA ASN A 77 -6.53 15.47 -5.43
C ASN A 77 -6.63 16.55 -6.53
N PRO A 78 -5.89 16.41 -7.64
CA PRO A 78 -6.08 17.27 -8.82
C PRO A 78 -7.53 17.26 -9.31
N GLN A 79 -7.98 18.38 -9.85
CA GLN A 79 -9.37 18.56 -10.30
C GLN A 79 -9.86 17.47 -11.26
N ALA A 80 -8.97 16.97 -12.13
CA ALA A 80 -9.30 15.89 -13.06
C ALA A 80 -9.63 14.55 -12.37
N VAL A 81 -9.03 14.27 -11.20
CA VAL A 81 -9.37 13.11 -10.37
C VAL A 81 -10.70 13.35 -9.65
N GLN A 82 -10.87 14.56 -9.07
CA GLN A 82 -12.11 14.92 -8.37
C GLN A 82 -13.36 14.81 -9.26
N ALA A 83 -13.22 15.21 -10.52
CA ALA A 83 -14.31 15.19 -11.52
C ALA A 83 -14.78 13.77 -11.87
N GLY A 84 -13.99 12.73 -11.57
CA GLY A 84 -14.36 11.32 -11.79
C GLY A 84 -15.41 10.80 -10.82
N TYR A 85 -15.59 11.42 -9.66
CA TYR A 85 -16.56 10.96 -8.67
C TYR A 85 -17.84 11.82 -8.68
N GLN A 86 -18.99 11.17 -8.71
CA GLN A 86 -20.32 11.79 -8.79
C GLN A 86 -21.20 11.57 -7.55
N GLY A 87 -20.65 10.96 -6.49
CA GLY A 87 -21.35 10.79 -5.22
C GLY A 87 -21.27 12.05 -4.34
N SER A 88 -22.05 12.08 -3.26
CA SER A 88 -22.12 13.22 -2.34
C SER A 88 -21.01 13.22 -1.28
N GLU A 89 -20.59 12.04 -0.82
CA GLU A 89 -19.64 11.88 0.30
C GLU A 89 -18.52 10.93 -0.10
N PRO A 90 -17.42 11.45 -0.66
CA PRO A 90 -16.31 10.62 -1.07
C PRO A 90 -15.57 10.04 0.16
N PRO A 91 -15.49 8.71 0.31
CA PRO A 91 -14.70 8.12 1.39
C PRO A 91 -13.20 8.39 1.19
N ALA A 92 -12.47 8.55 2.27
CA ALA A 92 -11.01 8.68 2.17
C ALA A 92 -10.38 7.41 1.57
N HIS A 93 -9.39 7.60 0.70
CA HIS A 93 -8.66 6.54 0.00
C HIS A 93 -9.49 5.68 -0.97
N GLY A 94 -10.51 6.26 -1.58
CA GLY A 94 -11.28 5.60 -2.65
C GLY A 94 -12.33 4.60 -2.17
N LEU A 95 -12.74 3.72 -3.07
CA LEU A 95 -13.99 2.97 -2.94
C LEU A 95 -13.80 1.48 -2.67
N VAL A 96 -12.57 0.96 -2.72
CA VAL A 96 -12.36 -0.49 -2.85
C VAL A 96 -11.90 -1.20 -1.58
N ARG A 97 -11.56 -0.47 -0.51
CA ARG A 97 -10.99 -1.06 0.73
C ARG A 97 -11.98 -1.88 1.56
N GLY A 98 -13.26 -1.56 1.50
CA GLY A 98 -14.32 -2.22 2.28
C GLY A 98 -15.22 -3.14 1.46
N VAL A 99 -14.83 -3.46 0.22
CA VAL A 99 -15.62 -4.33 -0.67
C VAL A 99 -14.84 -5.57 -1.04
N ASP A 100 -15.53 -6.70 -1.23
CA ASP A 100 -14.89 -7.93 -1.64
C ASP A 100 -14.48 -7.87 -3.11
N TRP A 101 -13.26 -8.28 -3.38
CA TRP A 101 -12.73 -8.49 -4.72
C TRP A 101 -12.89 -9.95 -5.12
N THR A 102 -13.05 -10.20 -6.40
CA THR A 102 -13.18 -11.57 -6.92
C THR A 102 -11.78 -12.15 -7.20
N LEU A 103 -11.47 -13.31 -6.64
CA LEU A 103 -10.28 -14.06 -7.01
C LEU A 103 -10.46 -14.62 -8.42
N LEU A 104 -9.58 -14.21 -9.35
CA LEU A 104 -9.55 -14.69 -10.74
C LEU A 104 -8.67 -15.91 -10.92
N ASP A 105 -7.51 -15.91 -10.22
CA ASP A 105 -6.53 -16.97 -10.36
C ASP A 105 -5.78 -17.20 -9.04
N SER A 106 -5.48 -18.47 -8.78
CA SER A 106 -4.67 -18.93 -7.63
C SER A 106 -3.78 -20.07 -8.11
N ARG A 107 -2.50 -19.84 -8.20
CA ARG A 107 -1.53 -20.82 -8.72
C ARG A 107 -0.24 -20.81 -7.91
N SER A 108 0.40 -21.98 -7.87
CA SER A 108 1.75 -22.14 -7.30
C SER A 108 2.65 -22.87 -8.29
N ASP A 109 3.92 -22.54 -8.23
CA ASP A 109 5.00 -23.20 -8.96
C ASP A 109 6.17 -23.55 -8.00
N ALA A 110 7.29 -24.04 -8.54
CA ALA A 110 8.46 -24.40 -7.74
C ALA A 110 9.11 -23.20 -7.03
N GLU A 111 8.85 -21.99 -7.51
CA GLU A 111 9.47 -20.75 -7.05
C GLU A 111 8.57 -19.98 -6.07
N GLY A 112 7.24 -20.05 -6.21
CA GLY A 112 6.35 -19.26 -5.38
C GLY A 112 4.87 -19.51 -5.65
N ALA A 113 4.03 -18.60 -5.17
CA ALA A 113 2.59 -18.59 -5.38
C ALA A 113 2.10 -17.23 -5.87
N THR A 114 1.03 -17.23 -6.65
CA THR A 114 0.40 -16.03 -7.19
C THR A 114 -1.10 -16.09 -6.93
N LEU A 115 -1.66 -14.99 -6.44
CA LEU A 115 -3.09 -14.73 -6.39
C LEU A 115 -3.39 -13.51 -7.27
N THR A 116 -4.46 -13.55 -8.04
CA THR A 116 -4.93 -12.42 -8.86
C THR A 116 -6.38 -12.13 -8.53
N PHE A 117 -6.64 -10.89 -8.12
CA PHE A 117 -7.96 -10.40 -7.76
C PHE A 117 -8.40 -9.29 -8.70
N THR A 118 -9.71 -9.16 -8.89
CA THR A 118 -10.32 -8.05 -9.63
C THR A 118 -11.33 -7.32 -8.77
N SER A 119 -11.33 -5.98 -8.87
CA SER A 119 -12.30 -5.12 -8.19
C SER A 119 -13.73 -5.35 -8.73
N PRO A 120 -14.78 -5.05 -7.93
CA PRO A 120 -16.13 -4.98 -8.45
C PRO A 120 -16.23 -3.96 -9.60
N GLY A 121 -17.04 -4.31 -10.61
CA GLY A 121 -17.25 -3.43 -11.78
C GLY A 121 -18.15 -2.23 -11.51
N ASN A 122 -19.01 -2.32 -10.47
CA ASN A 122 -19.94 -1.25 -10.08
C ASN A 122 -19.56 -0.71 -8.71
N LEU A 123 -19.07 0.52 -8.67
CA LEU A 123 -18.75 1.21 -7.42
C LEU A 123 -19.65 2.46 -7.28
N PRO A 124 -20.28 2.69 -6.12
CA PRO A 124 -21.18 3.82 -5.89
C PRO A 124 -20.50 5.17 -6.19
N GLY A 125 -21.15 5.98 -7.03
CA GLY A 125 -20.61 7.30 -7.40
C GLY A 125 -19.43 7.28 -8.39
N TRP A 126 -19.05 6.11 -8.91
CA TRP A 126 -17.99 5.94 -9.91
C TRP A 126 -18.58 5.42 -11.23
N PRO A 127 -18.94 6.33 -12.17
CA PRO A 127 -19.65 5.94 -13.39
C PRO A 127 -18.75 5.42 -14.53
N HIS A 128 -17.45 5.26 -14.25
CA HIS A 128 -16.47 4.90 -15.27
C HIS A 128 -16.25 3.38 -15.36
N GLU A 129 -16.14 2.87 -16.57
CA GLU A 129 -15.79 1.48 -16.86
C GLU A 129 -14.26 1.28 -16.74
N VAL A 130 -13.73 1.54 -15.54
CA VAL A 130 -12.32 1.29 -15.22
C VAL A 130 -12.27 0.18 -14.19
N GLN A 131 -11.51 -0.87 -14.50
CA GLN A 131 -11.33 -2.02 -13.63
C GLN A 131 -9.93 -2.02 -13.01
N ALA A 132 -9.87 -2.32 -11.72
CA ALA A 132 -8.61 -2.59 -11.04
C ALA A 132 -8.39 -4.10 -10.89
N GLU A 133 -7.18 -4.55 -11.18
CA GLU A 133 -6.72 -5.92 -10.96
C GLU A 133 -5.46 -5.88 -10.08
N LEU A 134 -5.43 -6.67 -9.01
CA LEU A 134 -4.27 -6.81 -8.15
C LEU A 134 -3.70 -8.22 -8.26
N THR A 135 -2.47 -8.30 -8.74
CA THR A 135 -1.67 -9.54 -8.72
C THR A 135 -0.70 -9.50 -7.55
N ILE A 136 -0.73 -10.53 -6.71
CA ILE A 136 0.13 -10.68 -5.53
C ILE A 136 0.94 -11.96 -5.71
N ARG A 137 2.27 -11.84 -5.73
CA ARG A 137 3.18 -12.99 -5.83
C ARG A 137 4.11 -13.04 -4.62
N LEU A 138 4.20 -14.21 -4.02
CA LEU A 138 5.19 -14.54 -3.00
C LEU A 138 6.17 -15.55 -3.56
N ASP A 139 7.42 -15.12 -3.77
CA ASP A 139 8.55 -15.99 -4.07
C ASP A 139 9.70 -15.73 -3.07
N GLN A 140 10.85 -15.22 -3.46
CA GLN A 140 11.91 -14.73 -2.55
C GLN A 140 11.56 -13.33 -2.01
N THR A 141 10.62 -12.65 -2.67
CA THR A 141 10.13 -11.33 -2.35
C THR A 141 8.60 -11.35 -2.32
N LEU A 142 7.99 -10.33 -1.72
CA LEU A 142 6.57 -10.06 -1.89
C LEU A 142 6.40 -9.03 -3.01
N GLN A 143 5.69 -9.41 -4.07
CA GLN A 143 5.43 -8.55 -5.22
C GLN A 143 3.94 -8.23 -5.31
N LEU A 144 3.61 -6.95 -5.48
CA LEU A 144 2.24 -6.48 -5.70
C LEU A 144 2.22 -5.66 -6.99
N SER A 145 1.24 -5.94 -7.85
CA SER A 145 1.05 -5.24 -9.12
C SER A 145 -0.42 -4.86 -9.27
N LEU A 146 -0.73 -3.57 -9.15
CA LEU A 146 -2.08 -3.01 -9.32
C LEU A 146 -2.20 -2.47 -10.73
N THR A 147 -3.01 -3.11 -11.55
CA THR A 147 -3.30 -2.70 -12.94
C THR A 147 -4.67 -2.06 -13.01
N SER A 148 -4.72 -0.80 -13.46
CA SER A 148 -5.95 -0.08 -13.79
C SER A 148 -6.16 -0.11 -15.29
N ARG A 149 -7.31 -0.61 -15.76
CA ARG A 149 -7.65 -0.72 -17.20
C ARG A 149 -8.92 0.05 -17.49
N ASN A 150 -8.85 1.02 -18.40
CA ASN A 150 -10.01 1.74 -18.89
C ASN A 150 -10.68 0.94 -20.03
N GLN A 151 -11.85 0.38 -19.74
CA GLN A 151 -12.67 -0.38 -20.70
C GLN A 151 -13.76 0.50 -21.34
N GLY A 152 -13.92 1.74 -20.85
CA GLY A 152 -14.89 2.71 -21.34
C GLY A 152 -14.42 3.50 -22.56
N GLN A 153 -15.24 4.45 -22.97
CA GLN A 153 -15.02 5.27 -24.16
C GLN A 153 -14.45 6.67 -23.88
N GLU A 154 -14.35 7.05 -22.61
CA GLU A 154 -13.86 8.35 -22.20
C GLU A 154 -12.50 8.23 -21.50
N THR A 155 -11.71 9.30 -21.57
CA THR A 155 -10.45 9.37 -20.80
C THR A 155 -10.77 9.57 -19.33
N VAL A 156 -10.20 8.75 -18.45
CA VAL A 156 -10.37 8.82 -16.99
C VAL A 156 -9.04 9.16 -16.34
N THR A 157 -9.09 10.07 -15.35
CA THR A 157 -7.93 10.39 -14.52
C THR A 157 -8.16 9.85 -13.11
N LEU A 158 -7.18 9.16 -12.57
CA LEU A 158 -7.24 8.59 -11.23
C LEU A 158 -5.92 8.76 -10.47
N SER A 159 -5.97 8.70 -9.16
CA SER A 159 -4.81 8.51 -8.30
C SER A 159 -4.95 7.20 -7.55
N GLN A 160 -3.83 6.58 -7.19
CA GLN A 160 -3.84 5.27 -6.53
C GLN A 160 -2.63 5.10 -5.63
N ALA A 161 -2.72 4.15 -4.70
CA ALA A 161 -1.59 3.75 -3.88
C ALA A 161 -1.74 2.31 -3.37
N LEU A 162 -0.58 1.66 -3.18
CA LEU A 162 -0.38 0.50 -2.33
C LEU A 162 0.12 1.03 -0.98
N HIS A 163 -0.81 1.16 -0.01
CA HIS A 163 -0.57 1.84 1.27
C HIS A 163 0.14 0.90 2.26
N SER A 164 1.40 0.59 1.98
CA SER A 164 2.16 -0.43 2.72
C SER A 164 2.55 0.05 4.12
N TYR A 165 2.10 -0.68 5.15
CA TYR A 165 2.54 -0.53 6.54
C TYR A 165 3.69 -1.51 6.79
N PHE A 166 4.88 -1.01 7.08
CA PHE A 166 6.03 -1.83 7.42
C PHE A 166 6.14 -2.01 8.93
N ALA A 167 6.41 -3.24 9.37
CA ALA A 167 6.79 -3.53 10.74
C ALA A 167 8.25 -3.13 10.96
N ILE A 168 8.51 -2.36 11.99
CA ILE A 168 9.83 -1.86 12.37
C ILE A 168 10.11 -2.09 13.85
N SER A 169 11.38 -2.13 14.24
CA SER A 169 11.77 -2.29 15.64
C SER A 169 11.46 -1.03 16.47
N ASP A 170 11.97 0.14 16.03
CA ASP A 170 11.72 1.44 16.68
C ASP A 170 11.81 2.56 15.63
N ILE A 171 10.76 3.38 15.54
CA ILE A 171 10.69 4.52 14.62
C ILE A 171 11.83 5.51 14.80
N HIS A 172 12.38 5.65 16.03
CA HIS A 172 13.48 6.55 16.32
C HIS A 172 14.83 6.06 15.77
N GLN A 173 14.97 4.77 15.47
CA GLN A 173 16.20 4.14 15.01
C GLN A 173 16.23 3.88 13.50
N VAL A 174 15.07 3.80 12.87
CA VAL A 174 14.99 3.50 11.44
C VAL A 174 15.27 4.72 10.58
N THR A 175 15.70 4.47 9.35
CA THR A 175 15.89 5.50 8.31
C THR A 175 15.34 5.02 6.98
N VAL A 176 14.86 5.95 6.15
CA VAL A 176 14.49 5.67 4.76
C VAL A 176 15.53 6.30 3.84
N GLU A 177 16.18 5.43 3.07
CA GLU A 177 17.24 5.76 2.11
C GLU A 177 16.66 5.97 0.71
N GLY A 178 17.33 6.80 -0.10
CA GLY A 178 16.96 7.05 -1.50
C GLY A 178 16.08 8.28 -1.68
N LEU A 179 15.89 9.10 -0.66
CA LEU A 179 15.07 10.31 -0.68
C LEU A 179 15.88 11.62 -0.70
N ASP A 180 17.20 11.56 -0.51
CA ASP A 180 18.06 12.75 -0.45
C ASP A 180 17.96 13.60 -1.72
N GLY A 181 17.80 14.92 -1.55
CA GLY A 181 17.63 15.88 -2.62
C GLY A 181 16.27 15.86 -3.32
N LEU A 182 15.33 14.98 -2.93
CA LEU A 182 14.02 14.90 -3.58
C LEU A 182 13.06 15.97 -3.08
N PRO A 183 12.23 16.54 -3.98
CA PRO A 183 11.14 17.40 -3.58
C PRO A 183 10.03 16.59 -2.89
N TYR A 184 9.45 17.16 -1.84
CA TYR A 184 8.27 16.61 -1.19
C TYR A 184 7.27 17.70 -0.80
N ILE A 185 6.03 17.29 -0.61
CA ILE A 185 4.96 18.12 -0.04
C ILE A 185 4.81 17.76 1.42
N GLU A 186 5.00 18.75 2.32
CA GLU A 186 4.74 18.62 3.75
C GLU A 186 3.25 18.88 4.03
N THR A 187 2.48 17.82 4.22
CA THR A 187 1.01 17.95 4.36
C THR A 187 0.61 18.56 5.69
N LEU A 188 1.46 18.43 6.73
CA LEU A 188 1.24 18.95 8.07
C LEU A 188 1.53 20.44 8.20
N ASP A 189 2.20 21.04 7.22
CA ASP A 189 2.53 22.46 7.22
C ASP A 189 2.05 23.14 5.93
N GLY A 190 0.74 23.29 5.81
CA GLY A 190 0.10 24.04 4.74
C GLY A 190 0.36 23.51 3.33
N TRP A 191 0.73 22.24 3.16
CA TRP A 191 1.02 21.61 1.86
C TRP A 191 2.18 22.28 1.11
N GLN A 192 3.16 22.79 1.84
CA GLN A 192 4.31 23.46 1.26
C GLN A 192 5.26 22.45 0.60
N ARG A 193 5.82 22.83 -0.56
CA ARG A 193 6.90 22.06 -1.19
C ARG A 193 8.22 22.34 -0.49
N ARG A 194 8.94 21.28 -0.20
CA ARG A 194 10.25 21.28 0.46
C ARG A 194 11.18 20.30 -0.24
N GLU A 195 12.44 20.27 0.16
CA GLU A 195 13.45 19.34 -0.34
C GLU A 195 14.01 18.54 0.85
N GLN A 196 14.15 17.24 0.68
CA GLN A 196 14.72 16.34 1.67
C GLN A 196 16.25 16.52 1.72
N GLN A 197 16.80 16.60 2.91
CA GLN A 197 18.24 16.63 3.12
C GLN A 197 18.67 15.35 3.82
N GLY A 198 19.52 14.55 3.17
CA GLY A 198 19.98 13.26 3.67
C GLY A 198 18.86 12.21 3.78
N ASP A 199 19.15 11.08 4.41
CA ASP A 199 18.18 10.04 4.70
C ASP A 199 17.07 10.52 5.63
N LEU A 200 15.84 10.11 5.39
CA LEU A 200 14.72 10.49 6.23
C LEU A 200 14.81 9.79 7.60
N ARG A 201 14.77 10.60 8.67
CA ARG A 201 14.65 10.19 10.07
C ARG A 201 13.39 10.76 10.67
N PHE A 202 12.86 10.11 11.69
CA PHE A 202 11.58 10.45 12.30
C PHE A 202 11.79 11.07 13.68
N VAL A 203 11.32 12.30 13.84
CA VAL A 203 11.41 13.08 15.09
C VAL A 203 10.06 13.66 15.52
N GLY A 204 9.00 13.32 14.80
CA GLY A 204 7.63 13.81 15.01
C GLY A 204 6.66 13.15 14.01
N GLU A 205 5.37 13.56 14.09
CA GLU A 205 4.38 13.17 13.10
C GLU A 205 4.91 13.48 11.70
N THR A 206 4.83 12.50 10.82
CA THR A 206 5.31 12.60 9.44
C THR A 206 4.17 12.25 8.51
N ASP A 207 3.90 13.13 7.54
CA ASP A 207 2.91 12.92 6.49
C ASP A 207 3.40 13.69 5.25
N ARG A 208 4.23 13.01 4.43
CA ARG A 208 4.98 13.62 3.33
C ARG A 208 4.73 12.89 2.03
N ILE A 209 4.46 13.65 0.98
CA ILE A 209 4.32 13.15 -0.39
C ILE A 209 5.59 13.48 -1.14
N TYR A 210 6.44 12.49 -1.38
CA TYR A 210 7.67 12.63 -2.17
C TYR A 210 7.34 12.52 -3.65
N LEU A 211 8.01 13.35 -4.44
CA LEU A 211 7.87 13.45 -5.90
C LEU A 211 9.20 13.05 -6.56
N ASP A 212 9.12 12.57 -7.80
CA ASP A 212 10.30 12.14 -8.58
C ASP A 212 11.14 11.05 -7.87
N VAL A 213 10.46 10.18 -7.12
CA VAL A 213 11.08 9.10 -6.35
C VAL A 213 11.78 8.11 -7.31
N PRO A 214 13.02 7.67 -7.00
CA PRO A 214 13.70 6.65 -7.80
C PRO A 214 12.97 5.30 -7.72
N SER A 215 13.29 4.41 -8.66
CA SER A 215 12.70 3.06 -8.68
C SER A 215 13.08 2.19 -7.48
N ARG A 216 14.03 2.61 -6.65
CA ARG A 216 14.46 1.86 -5.46
C ARG A 216 14.51 2.75 -4.23
N LEU A 217 13.80 2.33 -3.18
CA LEU A 217 13.90 2.85 -1.82
C LEU A 217 14.35 1.73 -0.88
N ALA A 218 14.84 2.10 0.29
CA ALA A 218 15.11 1.13 1.33
C ALA A 218 14.79 1.69 2.73
N LEU A 219 14.24 0.83 3.56
CA LEU A 219 14.02 1.05 4.99
C LEU A 219 15.09 0.29 5.77
N ARG A 220 15.99 1.02 6.41
CA ARG A 220 17.03 0.46 7.27
C ARG A 220 16.51 0.34 8.68
N ASP A 221 16.54 -0.86 9.23
CA ASP A 221 16.09 -1.21 10.58
C ASP A 221 17.25 -1.88 11.33
N PRO A 222 18.12 -1.09 12.00
CA PRO A 222 19.36 -1.58 12.58
C PRO A 222 19.16 -2.52 13.77
N GLU A 223 18.14 -2.32 14.61
CA GLU A 223 17.86 -3.21 15.74
C GLU A 223 17.42 -4.61 15.28
N ALA A 224 16.65 -4.70 14.18
CA ALA A 224 16.29 -5.95 13.55
C ALA A 224 17.40 -6.51 12.63
N ASN A 225 18.54 -5.81 12.53
CA ASN A 225 19.66 -6.15 11.65
C ASN A 225 19.22 -6.43 10.20
N ARG A 226 18.31 -5.63 9.68
CA ARG A 226 17.75 -5.80 8.33
C ARG A 226 17.62 -4.49 7.56
N ARG A 227 17.52 -4.64 6.26
CA ARG A 227 17.18 -3.61 5.29
C ARG A 227 16.03 -4.12 4.44
N ILE A 228 14.89 -3.46 4.49
CA ILE A 228 13.74 -3.78 3.65
C ILE A 228 13.87 -2.93 2.38
N THR A 229 13.93 -3.59 1.23
CA THR A 229 14.08 -2.92 -0.07
C THR A 229 12.76 -2.89 -0.81
N LEU A 230 12.47 -1.76 -1.45
CA LEU A 230 11.31 -1.56 -2.30
C LEU A 230 11.80 -1.27 -3.72
N GLN A 231 11.51 -2.18 -4.65
CA GLN A 231 11.71 -1.95 -6.08
C GLN A 231 10.36 -1.58 -6.69
N VAL A 232 10.26 -0.38 -7.25
CA VAL A 232 9.01 0.24 -7.70
C VAL A 232 9.03 0.42 -9.21
N GLU A 233 7.89 0.14 -9.85
CA GLU A 233 7.65 0.43 -11.26
C GLU A 233 6.28 1.07 -11.46
N GLY A 234 6.15 1.92 -12.49
CA GLY A 234 4.89 2.59 -12.82
C GLY A 234 4.52 3.73 -11.87
N SER A 235 5.45 4.20 -11.02
CA SER A 235 5.25 5.31 -10.11
C SER A 235 6.51 6.16 -10.00
N ARG A 236 6.29 7.46 -9.72
CA ARG A 236 7.33 8.42 -9.36
C ARG A 236 6.99 9.19 -8.10
N SER A 237 5.98 8.75 -7.35
CA SER A 237 5.62 9.34 -6.07
C SER A 237 5.52 8.29 -4.96
N ALA A 238 5.85 8.71 -3.74
CA ALA A 238 5.70 7.89 -2.54
C ALA A 238 5.15 8.72 -1.39
N VAL A 239 4.36 8.09 -0.52
CA VAL A 239 3.88 8.74 0.70
C VAL A 239 4.55 8.09 1.90
N LEU A 240 5.16 8.91 2.76
CA LEU A 240 5.76 8.46 4.00
C LEU A 240 4.97 8.99 5.17
N TRP A 241 4.44 8.07 5.98
CA TRP A 241 3.53 8.41 7.06
C TRP A 241 3.83 7.65 8.35
N ASN A 242 3.87 8.42 9.45
CA ASN A 242 3.82 7.89 10.80
C ASN A 242 2.95 8.84 11.65
N PRO A 243 1.92 8.33 12.36
CA PRO A 243 0.97 9.17 13.10
C PRO A 243 1.56 9.82 14.34
N TRP A 244 2.70 9.34 14.84
CA TRP A 244 3.28 9.79 16.10
C TRP A 244 2.29 9.69 17.28
N ILE A 245 2.56 10.40 18.38
CA ILE A 245 1.86 10.26 19.65
C ILE A 245 0.40 10.73 19.59
N GLU A 246 0.20 11.98 19.13
CA GLU A 246 -1.11 12.62 19.28
C GLU A 246 -2.14 12.11 18.26
N LYS A 247 -1.73 11.77 17.05
CA LYS A 247 -2.61 11.24 16.03
C LYS A 247 -2.93 9.76 16.29
N SER A 248 -1.96 8.97 16.79
CA SER A 248 -2.19 7.56 17.11
C SER A 248 -3.34 7.34 18.09
N ARG A 249 -3.45 8.18 19.12
CA ARG A 249 -4.54 8.13 20.12
C ARG A 249 -5.94 8.38 19.57
N ARG A 250 -6.03 8.95 18.37
CA ARG A 250 -7.31 9.28 17.71
C ARG A 250 -7.66 8.33 16.59
N LEU A 251 -6.76 7.43 16.22
CA LEU A 251 -6.99 6.46 15.16
C LEU A 251 -7.81 5.28 15.70
N SER A 252 -8.83 4.88 14.96
CA SER A 252 -9.56 3.64 15.23
C SER A 252 -8.67 2.42 14.97
N GLN A 253 -8.88 1.34 15.70
CA GLN A 253 -8.15 0.09 15.54
C GLN A 253 -6.62 0.27 15.64
N PHE A 254 -6.16 1.14 16.54
CA PHE A 254 -4.74 1.48 16.65
C PHE A 254 -4.35 1.64 18.11
N ALA A 255 -3.40 0.86 18.62
CA ALA A 255 -2.93 1.00 19.99
C ALA A 255 -2.12 2.31 20.15
N ASP A 256 -2.22 2.94 21.33
CA ASP A 256 -1.61 4.26 21.60
C ASP A 256 -0.10 4.31 21.34
N ASN A 257 0.59 3.19 21.46
CA ASN A 257 2.04 3.05 21.26
C ASN A 257 2.43 2.39 19.92
N ALA A 258 1.45 1.97 19.11
CA ALA A 258 1.72 1.24 17.86
C ALA A 258 2.54 2.05 16.84
N TRP A 259 2.50 3.39 16.91
CA TRP A 259 3.29 4.29 16.07
C TRP A 259 4.81 4.05 16.18
N GLN A 260 5.27 3.50 17.30
CA GLN A 260 6.69 3.20 17.51
C GLN A 260 7.18 2.03 16.63
N HIS A 261 6.27 1.13 16.24
CA HIS A 261 6.59 -0.15 15.59
C HIS A 261 6.03 -0.27 14.18
N MET A 262 5.62 0.85 13.57
CA MET A 262 5.14 0.87 12.19
C MET A 262 5.62 2.10 11.43
N LEU A 263 5.75 1.96 10.12
CA LEU A 263 6.02 3.04 9.19
C LEU A 263 5.31 2.74 7.88
N CYS A 264 4.57 3.71 7.33
CA CYS A 264 4.08 3.60 5.96
C CYS A 264 5.10 4.15 4.97
N ILE A 265 5.40 3.33 3.95
CA ILE A 265 6.07 3.74 2.73
C ILE A 265 5.15 3.28 1.60
N GLU A 266 4.39 4.22 1.07
CA GLU A 266 3.33 3.92 0.13
C GLU A 266 3.81 4.15 -1.29
N THR A 267 3.74 3.13 -2.13
CA THR A 267 3.97 3.26 -3.57
C THR A 267 2.72 3.85 -4.20
N ALA A 268 2.83 5.02 -4.83
CA ALA A 268 1.64 5.79 -5.20
C ALA A 268 1.77 6.48 -6.56
N ASN A 269 0.62 6.76 -7.19
CA ASN A 269 0.50 7.73 -8.28
C ASN A 269 -0.42 8.87 -7.79
N VAL A 270 0.18 9.92 -7.24
CA VAL A 270 -0.53 11.04 -6.60
C VAL A 270 0.03 12.38 -7.04
N MET A 271 -0.70 13.46 -6.82
CA MET A 271 -0.35 14.84 -7.17
C MET A 271 0.00 14.98 -8.66
N ASP A 272 1.26 15.33 -8.97
CA ASP A 272 1.74 15.52 -10.36
C ASP A 272 1.91 14.16 -11.10
N ASP A 273 1.86 13.03 -10.36
CA ASP A 273 2.02 11.67 -10.87
C ASP A 273 0.68 10.92 -11.06
N VAL A 274 -0.46 11.63 -11.08
CA VAL A 274 -1.77 11.00 -11.34
C VAL A 274 -1.82 10.37 -12.72
N ILE A 275 -2.62 9.31 -12.86
CA ILE A 275 -2.71 8.51 -14.08
C ILE A 275 -3.85 9.02 -14.94
N ARG A 276 -3.57 9.17 -16.24
CA ARG A 276 -4.57 9.48 -17.25
C ARG A 276 -4.71 8.30 -18.22
N LEU A 277 -5.84 7.61 -18.17
CA LEU A 277 -6.14 6.45 -19.00
C LEU A 277 -7.08 6.84 -20.16
N ALA A 278 -6.56 6.82 -21.38
CA ALA A 278 -7.38 6.89 -22.58
C ALA A 278 -8.24 5.62 -22.73
N PRO A 279 -9.29 5.62 -23.56
CA PRO A 279 -10.03 4.41 -23.90
C PRO A 279 -9.13 3.25 -24.31
N GLY A 280 -9.33 2.08 -23.70
CA GLY A 280 -8.52 0.86 -23.91
C GLY A 280 -7.13 0.87 -23.27
N ALA A 281 -6.69 1.98 -22.68
CA ALA A 281 -5.39 2.06 -22.03
C ALA A 281 -5.37 1.37 -20.65
N SER A 282 -4.19 0.96 -20.23
CA SER A 282 -3.93 0.43 -18.89
C SER A 282 -2.66 1.02 -18.31
N HIS A 283 -2.60 1.04 -16.98
CA HIS A 283 -1.42 1.40 -16.21
C HIS A 283 -1.22 0.40 -15.08
N THR A 284 0.03 0.02 -14.83
CA THR A 284 0.38 -0.87 -13.71
C THR A 284 1.31 -0.15 -12.76
N LEU A 285 0.91 -0.09 -11.50
CA LEU A 285 1.70 0.32 -10.35
C LEU A 285 2.20 -0.94 -9.66
N SER A 286 3.51 -1.11 -9.48
CA SER A 286 4.03 -2.29 -8.81
C SER A 286 5.12 -1.98 -7.79
N VAL A 287 5.22 -2.86 -6.79
CA VAL A 287 6.29 -2.87 -5.80
C VAL A 287 6.73 -4.30 -5.51
N ALA A 288 8.04 -4.54 -5.51
CA ALA A 288 8.65 -5.76 -4.98
C ALA A 288 9.36 -5.43 -3.66
N ILE A 289 8.96 -6.13 -2.59
CA ILE A 289 9.46 -5.95 -1.23
C ILE A 289 10.42 -7.09 -0.92
N GLY A 290 11.69 -6.76 -0.78
CA GLY A 290 12.77 -7.68 -0.43
C GLY A 290 13.32 -7.42 0.97
N ILE A 291 14.02 -8.40 1.53
CA ILE A 291 14.69 -8.30 2.82
C ILE A 291 16.17 -8.65 2.61
N GLU A 292 17.03 -7.75 3.02
CA GLU A 292 18.49 -7.92 2.97
C GLU A 292 19.05 -7.78 4.38
N PRO A 293 20.17 -8.47 4.74
CA PRO A 293 20.90 -8.15 5.96
C PRO A 293 21.33 -6.67 5.95
N ASN A 294 21.37 -6.05 7.12
CA ASN A 294 21.89 -4.70 7.23
C ASN A 294 23.39 -4.75 6.89
N ALA A 295 23.81 -4.13 5.78
CA ALA A 295 25.22 -3.94 5.51
C ALA A 295 25.79 -3.00 6.57
N GLY A 296 26.70 -3.50 7.38
CA GLY A 296 27.34 -2.80 8.47
C GLY A 296 28.13 -1.56 8.04
#